data_ac8503893c677d725226113a8e7acdff
#
_entry.id   ac8503893c677d725226113a8e7acdff
#
_cell.length_a   1.000
_cell.length_b   1.000
_cell.length_c   1.000
_cell.angle_alpha   90.00
_cell.angle_beta   90.00
_cell.angle_gamma   90.00
#
_symmetry.space_group_name_H-M   'P 1'
#
loop_
_entity.id
_entity.type
_entity.pdbx_description
1 polymer ?
#
loop_
_entity_poly.entity_id
_entity_poly.type
_entity_poly.pdbx_seq_one_letter_code
_entity_poly.pdbx_strand_id
1 'polypeptide(L)'
;MLKSADRYLRFAFLTGVTKFSQVSVFSDLNQLNDISLNYDFSTLCGITREELLANFEPEIAALSQANDMSTEEVVETMTRQYDGYHFHPNGEGGFNPFSVLNAFFSKEFGNYWFQTGTPTFLVELLKESDYDLRLLMDGIETAASAFTEYRADRKNPIPLIYQSGYLTIKDYDKRFKTVSYTHLRAHETDQ
;
A
#
# COMPACT_ATOMS: atom_id res chain seq x y z
N MET A 1 -20.68 13.19 14.08
CA MET A 1 -20.54 12.09 15.04
C MET A 1 -19.25 12.17 15.84
N LEU A 2 -18.04 12.14 15.28
CA LEU A 2 -16.78 12.21 16.06
C LEU A 2 -16.67 13.49 16.89
N LYS A 3 -17.01 14.65 16.33
CA LYS A 3 -16.97 15.93 17.03
C LYS A 3 -17.93 16.03 18.24
N SER A 4 -19.09 15.39 18.17
CA SER A 4 -20.04 15.33 19.30
C SER A 4 -19.62 14.32 20.37
N ALA A 5 -18.75 13.38 20.02
CA ALA A 5 -18.24 12.36 20.93
C ALA A 5 -16.87 12.73 21.54
N ASP A 6 -16.27 13.87 21.16
CA ASP A 6 -14.92 14.31 21.54
C ASP A 6 -14.65 14.20 23.04
N ARG A 7 -15.60 14.62 23.87
CA ARG A 7 -15.49 14.53 25.33
C ARG A 7 -15.39 13.11 25.89
N TYR A 8 -15.75 12.09 25.10
CA TYR A 8 -15.75 10.68 25.49
C TYR A 8 -14.59 9.90 24.83
N LEU A 9 -13.94 10.47 23.79
CA LEU A 9 -12.89 9.84 23.06
C LEU A 9 -11.52 10.16 23.70
N ARG A 10 -10.76 9.12 24.01
CA ARG A 10 -9.35 9.26 24.41
C ARG A 10 -8.41 9.15 23.20
N PHE A 11 -8.82 8.39 22.20
CA PHE A 11 -8.05 8.15 20.99
C PHE A 11 -8.99 7.74 19.86
N ALA A 12 -8.70 8.19 18.65
CA ALA A 12 -9.37 7.74 17.43
C ALA A 12 -8.33 7.52 16.34
N PHE A 13 -8.35 6.33 15.73
CA PHE A 13 -7.54 5.99 14.59
C PHE A 13 -8.45 5.76 13.39
N LEU A 14 -8.24 6.53 12.32
CA LEU A 14 -9.02 6.47 11.10
C LEU A 14 -8.15 5.89 10.00
N THR A 15 -8.59 4.79 9.40
CA THR A 15 -7.94 4.16 8.27
C THR A 15 -8.93 3.88 7.15
N GLY A 16 -8.43 3.75 5.91
CA GLY A 16 -9.25 3.45 4.75
C GLY A 16 -8.39 3.25 3.51
N VAL A 17 -9.00 2.72 2.44
CA VAL A 17 -8.32 2.44 1.17
C VAL A 17 -7.92 3.74 0.46
N THR A 18 -8.77 4.75 0.51
CA THR A 18 -8.52 6.04 -0.14
C THR A 18 -8.81 7.20 0.81
N LYS A 19 -8.01 8.24 0.66
CA LYS A 19 -8.14 9.46 1.45
C LYS A 19 -9.06 10.44 0.75
N PHE A 20 -10.29 10.54 1.21
CA PHE A 20 -11.25 11.53 0.72
C PHE A 20 -11.14 12.83 1.53
N SER A 21 -10.22 13.71 1.16
CA SER A 21 -9.96 14.95 1.88
C SER A 21 -11.10 15.98 1.84
N GLN A 22 -12.10 15.78 0.98
CA GLN A 22 -13.21 16.71 0.79
C GLN A 22 -14.59 16.16 1.18
N VAL A 23 -14.66 15.03 1.86
CA VAL A 23 -15.92 14.64 2.45
C VAL A 23 -16.17 15.54 3.65
N SER A 24 -17.31 16.20 3.69
CA SER A 24 -17.73 17.16 4.74
C SER A 24 -17.57 16.63 6.18
N VAL A 25 -17.41 15.33 6.33
CA VAL A 25 -17.12 14.65 7.60
C VAL A 25 -15.76 15.03 8.17
N PHE A 26 -14.76 15.34 7.30
CA PHE A 26 -13.40 15.68 7.73
C PHE A 26 -13.13 17.18 7.78
N SER A 27 -13.89 18.00 7.06
CA SER A 27 -13.72 19.45 7.05
C SER A 27 -13.95 20.08 8.45
N ASP A 28 -14.68 19.38 9.32
CA ASP A 28 -14.98 19.80 10.68
C ASP A 28 -14.04 19.23 11.75
N LEU A 29 -13.12 18.33 11.39
CA LEU A 29 -12.18 17.68 12.32
C LEU A 29 -10.79 18.30 12.20
N ASN A 30 -10.62 19.51 12.69
CA ASN A 30 -9.32 20.23 12.70
C ASN A 30 -8.25 19.59 13.60
N GLN A 31 -8.55 18.46 14.25
CA GLN A 31 -7.70 17.79 15.22
C GLN A 31 -7.02 16.53 14.66
N LEU A 32 -7.29 16.16 13.41
CA LEU A 32 -6.69 14.97 12.82
C LEU A 32 -5.22 15.23 12.47
N ASN A 33 -4.35 14.39 12.99
CA ASN A 33 -2.96 14.31 12.55
C ASN A 33 -2.85 13.28 11.43
N ASP A 34 -2.49 13.73 10.24
CA ASP A 34 -2.27 12.86 9.10
C ASP A 34 -0.89 12.20 9.17
N ILE A 35 -0.87 10.90 9.39
CA ILE A 35 0.36 10.10 9.53
C ILE A 35 0.66 9.24 8.29
N SER A 36 -0.10 9.39 7.20
CA SER A 36 -0.03 8.50 6.03
C SER A 36 1.35 8.45 5.36
N LEU A 37 2.11 9.55 5.43
CA LEU A 37 3.47 9.65 4.88
C LEU A 37 4.49 10.00 5.97
N ASN A 38 4.21 9.68 7.23
CA ASN A 38 5.12 9.94 8.33
C ASN A 38 6.07 8.75 8.50
N TYR A 39 7.37 9.02 8.57
CA TYR A 39 8.42 8.01 8.73
C TYR A 39 8.19 7.12 9.96
N ASP A 40 7.84 7.72 11.10
CA ASP A 40 7.67 7.00 12.37
C ASP A 40 6.53 5.97 12.33
N PHE A 41 5.65 6.06 11.34
CA PHE A 41 4.49 5.18 11.15
C PHE A 41 4.55 4.37 9.84
N SER A 42 5.71 4.37 9.16
CA SER A 42 5.86 3.76 7.83
C SER A 42 5.65 2.24 7.83
N THR A 43 5.79 1.57 8.97
CA THR A 43 5.59 0.12 9.11
C THR A 43 4.24 -0.26 9.73
N LEU A 44 3.41 0.74 10.11
CA LEU A 44 2.18 0.51 10.88
C LEU A 44 1.16 -0.41 10.19
N CYS A 45 1.08 -0.36 8.87
CA CYS A 45 0.08 -1.10 8.08
C CYS A 45 0.67 -2.28 7.28
N GLY A 46 1.97 -2.56 7.43
CA GLY A 46 2.66 -3.69 6.82
C GLY A 46 3.09 -4.72 7.86
N ILE A 47 3.69 -5.79 7.39
CA ILE A 47 4.47 -6.73 8.22
C ILE A 47 5.93 -6.52 7.83
N THR A 48 6.79 -6.18 8.76
CA THR A 48 8.23 -6.07 8.48
C THR A 48 8.85 -7.46 8.31
N ARG A 49 10.03 -7.51 7.68
CA ARG A 49 10.76 -8.78 7.56
C ARG A 49 11.11 -9.37 8.94
N GLU A 50 11.47 -8.52 9.89
CA GLU A 50 11.77 -8.93 11.27
C GLU A 50 10.52 -9.53 11.93
N GLU A 51 9.37 -8.87 11.83
CA GLU A 51 8.10 -9.37 12.36
C GLU A 51 7.67 -10.68 11.70
N LEU A 52 7.86 -10.82 10.38
CA LEU A 52 7.56 -12.05 9.66
C LEU A 52 8.37 -13.22 10.22
N LEU A 53 9.68 -13.05 10.37
CA LEU A 53 10.57 -14.11 10.85
C LEU A 53 10.35 -14.42 12.34
N ALA A 54 10.06 -13.40 13.16
CA ALA A 54 9.90 -13.56 14.59
C ALA A 54 8.54 -14.18 14.99
N ASN A 55 7.48 -13.91 14.22
CA ASN A 55 6.11 -14.28 14.64
C ASN A 55 5.46 -15.39 13.82
N PHE A 56 6.01 -15.76 12.64
CA PHE A 56 5.37 -16.71 11.72
C PHE A 56 6.25 -17.91 11.37
N GLU A 57 7.19 -18.28 12.25
CA GLU A 57 8.07 -19.43 12.03
C GLU A 57 7.29 -20.75 11.76
N PRO A 58 6.21 -21.09 12.52
CA PRO A 58 5.43 -22.29 12.26
C PRO A 58 4.71 -22.28 10.90
N GLU A 59 4.20 -21.12 10.48
CA GLU A 59 3.51 -20.93 9.21
C GLU A 59 4.48 -21.02 8.02
N ILE A 60 5.68 -20.45 8.17
CA ILE A 60 6.75 -20.56 7.18
C ILE A 60 7.17 -22.01 7.01
N ALA A 61 7.33 -22.76 8.11
CA ALA A 61 7.66 -24.19 8.07
C ALA A 61 6.54 -25.03 7.41
N ALA A 62 5.27 -24.71 7.69
CA ALA A 62 4.14 -25.38 7.07
C ALA A 62 4.05 -25.10 5.56
N LEU A 63 4.34 -23.84 5.14
CA LEU A 63 4.38 -23.46 3.73
C LEU A 63 5.56 -24.11 3.00
N SER A 64 6.72 -24.20 3.64
CA SER A 64 7.91 -24.92 3.18
C SER A 64 7.59 -26.37 2.88
N GLN A 65 6.99 -27.09 3.83
CA GLN A 65 6.61 -28.49 3.65
C GLN A 65 5.58 -28.69 2.54
N ALA A 66 4.61 -27.79 2.42
CA ALA A 66 3.54 -27.92 1.43
C ALA A 66 4.02 -27.68 -0.02
N ASN A 67 5.12 -26.94 -0.21
CA ASN A 67 5.65 -26.57 -1.53
C ASN A 67 6.99 -27.25 -1.85
N ASP A 68 7.47 -28.17 -1.03
CA ASP A 68 8.77 -28.85 -1.18
C ASP A 68 9.95 -27.84 -1.32
N MET A 69 9.91 -26.77 -0.55
CA MET A 69 10.90 -25.67 -0.54
C MET A 69 11.60 -25.62 0.82
N SER A 70 12.82 -25.08 0.87
CA SER A 70 13.44 -24.70 2.15
C SER A 70 12.74 -23.48 2.77
N THR A 71 12.92 -23.25 4.06
CA THR A 71 12.38 -22.07 4.74
C THR A 71 12.96 -20.77 4.19
N GLU A 72 14.22 -20.80 3.78
CA GLU A 72 14.90 -19.67 3.11
C GLU A 72 14.24 -19.36 1.77
N GLU A 73 14.00 -20.37 0.93
CA GLU A 73 13.34 -20.21 -0.37
C GLU A 73 11.90 -19.70 -0.21
N VAL A 74 11.18 -20.14 0.83
CA VAL A 74 9.86 -19.60 1.18
C VAL A 74 9.94 -18.12 1.48
N VAL A 75 10.84 -17.69 2.37
CA VAL A 75 11.01 -16.29 2.74
C VAL A 75 11.42 -15.43 1.54
N GLU A 76 12.32 -15.91 0.68
CA GLU A 76 12.71 -15.23 -0.55
C GLU A 76 11.54 -15.08 -1.53
N THR A 77 10.74 -16.14 -1.67
CA THR A 77 9.55 -16.12 -2.54
C THR A 77 8.51 -15.17 -2.00
N MET A 78 8.25 -15.18 -0.68
CA MET A 78 7.37 -14.20 -0.04
C MET A 78 7.87 -12.77 -0.23
N THR A 79 9.18 -12.53 -0.05
CA THR A 79 9.79 -11.22 -0.27
C THR A 79 9.57 -10.77 -1.72
N ARG A 80 9.81 -11.64 -2.67
CA ARG A 80 9.61 -11.32 -4.08
C ARG A 80 8.15 -11.02 -4.44
N GLN A 81 7.18 -11.74 -3.84
CA GLN A 81 5.77 -11.65 -4.23
C GLN A 81 4.96 -10.66 -3.39
N TYR A 82 5.29 -10.48 -2.12
CA TYR A 82 4.42 -9.79 -1.17
C TYR A 82 5.05 -8.60 -0.47
N ASP A 83 6.38 -8.39 -0.63
CA ASP A 83 7.10 -7.23 -0.10
C ASP A 83 7.21 -6.12 -1.16
N GLY A 84 7.62 -4.93 -0.71
CA GLY A 84 7.98 -3.80 -1.58
C GLY A 84 7.02 -2.62 -1.54
N TYR A 85 5.98 -2.62 -0.69
CA TYR A 85 5.16 -1.44 -0.50
C TYR A 85 5.81 -0.50 0.53
N HIS A 86 6.11 0.73 0.10
CA HIS A 86 6.69 1.76 0.94
C HIS A 86 5.67 2.87 1.21
N PHE A 87 5.40 3.13 2.48
CA PHE A 87 4.59 4.27 2.94
C PHE A 87 5.42 5.55 3.10
N HIS A 88 6.74 5.42 3.17
CA HIS A 88 7.66 6.54 3.23
C HIS A 88 8.94 6.23 2.42
N PRO A 89 9.51 7.22 1.69
CA PRO A 89 10.68 6.98 0.81
C PRO A 89 11.92 6.44 1.54
N ASN A 90 12.09 6.81 2.80
CA ASN A 90 13.21 6.34 3.66
C ASN A 90 12.73 5.28 4.68
N GLY A 91 11.48 4.84 4.58
CA GLY A 91 10.93 3.80 5.44
C GLY A 91 11.30 2.41 4.93
N GLU A 92 11.26 1.44 5.82
CA GLU A 92 11.36 0.03 5.45
C GLU A 92 10.14 -0.36 4.61
N GLY A 93 10.35 -1.20 3.60
CA GLY A 93 9.27 -1.86 2.86
C GLY A 93 8.53 -2.85 3.77
N GLY A 94 7.27 -3.08 3.47
CA GLY A 94 6.46 -4.01 4.24
C GLY A 94 5.78 -5.02 3.34
N PHE A 95 5.68 -6.25 3.86
CA PHE A 95 4.85 -7.28 3.27
C PHE A 95 3.38 -6.90 3.36
N ASN A 96 2.63 -7.18 2.31
CA ASN A 96 1.19 -7.04 2.32
C ASN A 96 0.56 -8.07 3.27
N PRO A 97 -0.07 -7.66 4.40
CA PRO A 97 -0.58 -8.59 5.40
C PRO A 97 -1.65 -9.54 4.86
N PHE A 98 -2.51 -9.04 3.96
CA PHE A 98 -3.56 -9.85 3.36
C PHE A 98 -2.97 -11.00 2.53
N SER A 99 -1.96 -10.70 1.69
CA SER A 99 -1.29 -11.71 0.87
C SER A 99 -0.53 -12.73 1.70
N VAL A 100 0.22 -12.26 2.72
CA VAL A 100 0.96 -13.14 3.65
C VAL A 100 0.02 -14.10 4.37
N LEU A 101 -1.04 -13.58 4.98
CA LEU A 101 -1.98 -14.41 5.75
C LEU A 101 -2.74 -15.40 4.86
N ASN A 102 -3.08 -15.03 3.63
CA ASN A 102 -3.71 -15.96 2.69
C ASN A 102 -2.74 -17.04 2.20
N ALA A 103 -1.46 -16.71 1.95
CA ALA A 103 -0.46 -17.70 1.59
C ALA A 103 -0.26 -18.73 2.72
N PHE A 104 -0.22 -18.31 3.96
CA PHE A 104 -0.15 -19.21 5.12
C PHE A 104 -1.42 -20.05 5.28
N PHE A 105 -2.60 -19.47 5.10
CA PHE A 105 -3.87 -20.16 5.22
C PHE A 105 -4.05 -21.24 4.14
N SER A 106 -3.79 -20.88 2.87
CA SER A 106 -3.93 -21.81 1.74
C SER A 106 -2.75 -22.79 1.61
N LYS A 107 -1.60 -22.46 2.24
CA LYS A 107 -0.31 -23.14 2.06
C LYS A 107 0.19 -23.16 0.62
N GLU A 108 -0.15 -22.12 -0.12
CA GLU A 108 0.18 -21.93 -1.52
C GLU A 108 0.61 -20.49 -1.77
N PHE A 109 1.50 -20.28 -2.74
CA PHE A 109 1.81 -18.95 -3.24
C PHE A 109 0.80 -18.53 -4.30
N GLY A 110 0.30 -17.28 -4.21
CA GLY A 110 -0.72 -16.79 -5.13
C GLY A 110 -0.81 -15.26 -5.15
N ASN A 111 -1.46 -14.73 -6.17
CA ASN A 111 -1.68 -13.29 -6.35
C ASN A 111 -2.90 -12.82 -5.56
N TYR A 112 -2.89 -13.01 -4.24
CA TYR A 112 -4.05 -12.75 -3.36
C TYR A 112 -4.49 -11.29 -3.38
N TRP A 113 -3.54 -10.37 -3.54
CA TRP A 113 -3.83 -8.95 -3.54
C TRP A 113 -4.80 -8.54 -4.64
N PHE A 114 -4.72 -9.16 -5.82
CA PHE A 114 -5.65 -8.91 -6.93
C PHE A 114 -7.05 -9.48 -6.70
N GLN A 115 -7.19 -10.46 -5.80
CA GLN A 115 -8.49 -11.09 -5.52
C GLN A 115 -9.44 -10.19 -4.73
N THR A 116 -8.93 -9.17 -4.02
CA THR A 116 -9.77 -8.22 -3.27
C THR A 116 -10.50 -7.20 -4.15
N GLY A 117 -10.31 -7.31 -5.46
CA GLY A 117 -11.01 -6.52 -6.47
C GLY A 117 -10.41 -5.13 -6.65
N THR A 118 -10.00 -4.83 -7.87
CA THR A 118 -9.75 -3.44 -8.27
C THR A 118 -11.02 -2.63 -7.98
N PRO A 119 -10.95 -1.56 -7.18
CA PRO A 119 -12.13 -0.78 -6.89
C PRO A 119 -12.81 -0.34 -8.18
N THR A 120 -14.11 -0.62 -8.34
CA THR A 120 -14.85 -0.32 -9.57
C THR A 120 -14.68 1.14 -9.98
N PHE A 121 -14.66 2.05 -9.00
CA PHE A 121 -14.45 3.47 -9.24
C PHE A 121 -13.07 3.80 -9.86
N LEU A 122 -12.01 3.03 -9.53
CA LEU A 122 -10.67 3.21 -10.12
C LEU A 122 -10.68 2.80 -11.59
N VAL A 123 -11.35 1.68 -11.91
CA VAL A 123 -11.51 1.22 -13.29
C VAL A 123 -12.29 2.24 -14.12
N GLU A 124 -13.37 2.78 -13.56
CA GLU A 124 -14.17 3.81 -14.22
C GLU A 124 -13.36 5.09 -14.43
N LEU A 125 -12.64 5.55 -13.39
CA LEU A 125 -11.78 6.72 -13.49
C LEU A 125 -10.71 6.54 -14.58
N LEU A 126 -10.05 5.39 -14.63
CA LEU A 126 -9.02 5.11 -15.62
C LEU A 126 -9.57 5.02 -17.04
N LYS A 127 -10.78 4.47 -17.21
CA LYS A 127 -11.45 4.45 -18.52
C LYS A 127 -11.85 5.84 -19.00
N GLU A 128 -12.18 6.74 -18.08
CA GLU A 128 -12.58 8.11 -18.38
C GLU A 128 -11.41 9.08 -18.41
N SER A 129 -10.20 8.65 -17.96
CA SER A 129 -9.00 9.47 -17.99
C SER A 129 -8.32 9.35 -19.36
N ASP A 130 -7.80 10.49 -19.85
CA ASP A 130 -6.91 10.52 -21.02
C ASP A 130 -5.46 10.19 -20.67
N TYR A 131 -5.22 9.65 -19.44
CA TYR A 131 -3.88 9.39 -18.95
C TYR A 131 -3.25 8.15 -19.59
N ASP A 132 -2.05 8.31 -20.15
CA ASP A 132 -1.31 7.19 -20.74
C ASP A 132 -0.67 6.33 -19.62
N LEU A 133 -1.30 5.20 -19.31
CA LEU A 133 -0.82 4.27 -18.27
C LEU A 133 0.56 3.67 -18.57
N ARG A 134 1.05 3.72 -19.84
CA ARG A 134 2.39 3.25 -20.18
C ARG A 134 3.48 4.08 -19.52
N LEU A 135 3.20 5.35 -19.21
CA LEU A 135 4.10 6.21 -18.46
C LEU A 135 4.40 5.69 -17.04
N LEU A 136 3.52 4.84 -16.49
CA LEU A 136 3.74 4.21 -15.18
C LEU A 136 4.89 3.21 -15.20
N MET A 137 5.22 2.64 -16.35
CA MET A 137 6.25 1.60 -16.46
C MET A 137 7.67 2.15 -16.22
N ASP A 138 7.89 3.40 -16.60
CA ASP A 138 9.21 4.05 -16.45
C ASP A 138 9.38 4.72 -15.07
N GLY A 139 8.32 4.71 -14.25
CA GLY A 139 8.25 5.45 -13.01
C GLY A 139 7.76 6.89 -13.22
N ILE A 140 7.17 7.47 -12.20
CA ILE A 140 6.60 8.82 -12.28
C ILE A 140 7.18 9.66 -11.15
N GLU A 141 7.59 10.87 -11.49
CA GLU A 141 7.92 11.90 -10.52
C GLU A 141 6.74 12.85 -10.35
N THR A 142 6.33 13.10 -9.12
CA THR A 142 5.28 14.05 -8.82
C THR A 142 5.54 14.77 -7.51
N ALA A 143 4.92 15.94 -7.33
CA ALA A 143 5.06 16.70 -6.10
C ALA A 143 4.45 15.93 -4.90
N ALA A 144 5.14 15.94 -3.77
CA ALA A 144 4.65 15.29 -2.54
C ALA A 144 3.27 15.82 -2.09
N SER A 145 2.96 17.08 -2.39
CA SER A 145 1.64 17.70 -2.12
C SER A 145 0.49 17.05 -2.88
N ALA A 146 0.76 16.40 -4.03
CA ALA A 146 -0.27 15.71 -4.79
C ALA A 146 -0.91 14.55 -4.02
N PHE A 147 -0.24 14.05 -2.97
CA PHE A 147 -0.73 12.94 -2.14
C PHE A 147 -1.49 13.38 -0.90
N THR A 148 -1.33 14.62 -0.49
CA THR A 148 -2.03 15.19 0.66
C THR A 148 -3.38 15.79 0.27
N GLU A 149 -3.53 16.21 -1.00
CA GLU A 149 -4.75 16.77 -1.53
C GLU A 149 -5.41 15.79 -2.51
N TYR A 150 -6.30 14.93 -1.99
CA TYR A 150 -7.08 14.08 -2.87
C TYR A 150 -8.22 14.88 -3.52
N ARG A 151 -8.11 15.08 -4.81
CA ARG A 151 -9.25 15.29 -5.70
C ARG A 151 -9.26 14.14 -6.69
N ALA A 152 -10.40 13.45 -6.83
CA ALA A 152 -10.59 12.54 -7.94
C ALA A 152 -10.54 13.35 -9.24
N ASP A 153 -9.32 13.62 -9.72
CA ASP A 153 -9.10 14.37 -10.94
C ASP A 153 -8.88 13.36 -12.07
N ARG A 154 -9.76 13.40 -13.05
CA ARG A 154 -9.65 12.61 -14.28
C ARG A 154 -8.35 12.88 -15.05
N LYS A 155 -7.73 14.04 -14.82
CA LYS A 155 -6.47 14.44 -15.48
C LYS A 155 -5.24 13.88 -14.76
N ASN A 156 -5.34 13.56 -13.46
CA ASN A 156 -4.24 13.02 -12.70
C ASN A 156 -4.71 11.86 -11.79
N PRO A 157 -4.74 10.62 -12.30
CA PRO A 157 -5.18 9.46 -11.54
C PRO A 157 -4.11 8.93 -10.57
N ILE A 158 -2.86 9.44 -10.62
CA ILE A 158 -1.71 8.93 -9.87
C ILE A 158 -1.95 8.83 -8.36
N PRO A 159 -2.45 9.89 -7.68
CA PRO A 159 -2.70 9.80 -6.24
C PRO A 159 -3.66 8.67 -5.87
N LEU A 160 -4.66 8.44 -6.71
CA LEU A 160 -5.63 7.37 -6.49
C LEU A 160 -5.04 5.99 -6.73
N ILE A 161 -4.26 5.83 -7.79
CA ILE A 161 -3.56 4.57 -8.11
C ILE A 161 -2.61 4.21 -6.97
N TYR A 162 -1.87 5.20 -6.43
CA TYR A 162 -1.01 5.01 -5.26
C TYR A 162 -1.81 4.62 -4.01
N GLN A 163 -2.85 5.38 -3.66
CA GLN A 163 -3.68 5.10 -2.49
C GLN A 163 -4.39 3.75 -2.57
N SER A 164 -4.71 3.31 -3.78
CA SER A 164 -5.27 1.98 -4.03
C SER A 164 -4.20 0.87 -4.01
N GLY A 165 -2.92 1.20 -3.76
CA GLY A 165 -1.84 0.27 -3.59
C GLY A 165 -1.20 -0.28 -4.87
N TYR A 166 -1.53 0.27 -6.04
CA TYR A 166 -0.94 -0.15 -7.33
C TYR A 166 0.41 0.51 -7.62
N LEU A 167 0.74 1.58 -6.92
CA LEU A 167 2.04 2.23 -6.96
C LEU A 167 2.67 2.21 -5.58
N THR A 168 4.01 2.16 -5.54
CA THR A 168 4.79 2.30 -4.32
C THR A 168 5.80 3.44 -4.48
N ILE A 169 6.20 4.04 -3.36
CA ILE A 169 7.22 5.08 -3.34
C ILE A 169 8.58 4.43 -3.60
N LYS A 170 9.32 4.95 -4.59
CA LYS A 170 10.67 4.51 -4.93
C LYS A 170 11.73 5.41 -4.34
N ASP A 171 11.53 6.73 -4.44
CA ASP A 171 12.50 7.72 -4.01
C ASP A 171 11.84 9.05 -3.68
N TYR A 172 12.57 9.95 -2.99
CA TYR A 172 12.14 11.28 -2.62
C TYR A 172 13.27 12.30 -2.73
N ASP A 173 13.15 13.27 -3.62
CA ASP A 173 14.06 14.40 -3.68
C ASP A 173 13.61 15.51 -2.73
N LYS A 174 14.35 15.69 -1.63
CA LYS A 174 14.07 16.71 -0.62
C LYS A 174 14.20 18.14 -1.14
N ARG A 175 15.03 18.36 -2.15
CA ARG A 175 15.29 19.71 -2.71
C ARG A 175 14.11 20.19 -3.54
N PHE A 176 13.55 19.28 -4.33
CA PHE A 176 12.42 19.60 -5.22
C PHE A 176 11.07 19.20 -4.62
N LYS A 177 11.07 18.51 -3.45
CA LYS A 177 9.86 17.95 -2.83
C LYS A 177 9.07 17.06 -3.79
N THR A 178 9.80 16.30 -4.62
CA THR A 178 9.25 15.36 -5.58
C THR A 178 9.38 13.93 -5.08
N VAL A 179 8.39 13.11 -5.39
CA VAL A 179 8.35 11.68 -5.06
C VAL A 179 8.35 10.90 -6.35
N SER A 180 9.26 9.94 -6.45
CA SER A 180 9.31 9.00 -7.56
C SER A 180 8.52 7.74 -7.19
N TYR A 181 7.71 7.26 -8.10
CA TYR A 181 6.89 6.06 -7.94
C TYR A 181 7.27 5.01 -8.97
N THR A 182 7.08 3.75 -8.58
CA THR A 182 7.08 2.62 -9.49
C THR A 182 5.86 1.77 -9.23
N HIS A 183 5.41 1.02 -10.25
CA HIS A 183 4.35 0.04 -10.06
C HIS A 183 4.85 -1.09 -9.15
N LEU A 184 3.99 -1.59 -8.28
CA LEU A 184 4.23 -2.87 -7.63
C LEU A 184 4.21 -3.92 -8.76
N ARG A 185 5.32 -4.59 -8.96
CA ARG A 185 5.38 -5.69 -9.93
C ARG A 185 4.38 -6.75 -9.48
N ALA A 186 3.27 -6.84 -10.18
CA ALA A 186 2.61 -8.11 -10.31
C ALA A 186 3.63 -9.00 -11.02
N HIS A 187 4.15 -10.03 -10.36
CA HIS A 187 5.05 -10.94 -11.05
C HIS A 187 4.31 -11.50 -12.24
N GLU A 188 4.78 -11.10 -13.43
CA GLU A 188 4.58 -11.89 -14.61
C GLU A 188 5.09 -13.28 -14.26
N THR A 189 4.17 -14.23 -14.17
CA THR A 189 4.52 -15.63 -14.25
C THR A 189 5.18 -15.79 -15.60
N ASP A 190 6.51 -15.93 -15.62
CA ASP A 190 7.22 -16.47 -16.77
C ASP A 190 6.62 -17.83 -17.08
N GLN A 191 5.75 -17.86 -18.05
CA GLN A 191 5.33 -19.07 -18.74
C GLN A 191 6.17 -19.22 -19.99
#